data_29dfec5ca19ed221c58235030ae598b8
#
_entry.id   29dfec5ca19ed221c58235030ae598b8
#
_cell.length_a   1.000
_cell.length_b   1.000
_cell.length_c   1.000
_cell.angle_alpha   90.00
_cell.angle_beta   90.00
_cell.angle_gamma   90.00
#
_symmetry.space_group_name_H-M   'P 1'
#
loop_
_entity.id
_entity.type
_entity.pdbx_description
1 polymer ?
#
loop_
_entity_poly.entity_id
_entity_poly.type
_entity_poly.pdbx_seq_one_letter_code
_entity_poly.pdbx_strand_id
1 'polypeptide(L)'
;MKVMIVEDEEGIRKLLVKIVSKNESFQVVAECAGFHDAIKMYSECQPDIIFMDIEIKENEADENASDRVNGVECARILSNINPDLKIIFVTAHSEYMSNAFDIYAYDYIVKPFDIQRVERTLRRIAASGENVTSSDNTGKVKSSPG
;
A
#
# COMPACT_ATOMS: atom_id res chain seq x y z
N MET A 1 -1.48 12.32 -3.92
CA MET A 1 -2.14 11.17 -3.26
C MET A 1 -1.47 10.91 -1.91
N LYS A 2 -2.26 10.55 -0.93
CA LYS A 2 -1.78 10.28 0.43
C LYS A 2 -1.35 8.84 0.57
N VAL A 3 -0.16 8.63 1.13
CA VAL A 3 0.45 7.30 1.27
C VAL A 3 0.73 7.00 2.74
N MET A 4 0.36 5.80 3.17
CA MET A 4 0.73 5.26 4.47
C MET A 4 1.70 4.10 4.27
N ILE A 5 2.70 3.99 5.13
CA ILE A 5 3.69 2.94 5.07
C ILE A 5 3.67 2.14 6.37
N VAL A 6 3.48 0.83 6.26
CA VAL A 6 3.38 -0.09 7.39
C VAL A 6 4.50 -1.12 7.30
N GLU A 7 5.53 -0.94 8.10
CA GLU A 7 6.75 -1.74 8.05
C GLU A 7 7.48 -1.65 9.40
N ASP A 8 7.80 -2.78 10.00
CA ASP A 8 8.48 -2.78 11.29
C ASP A 8 10.00 -2.59 11.20
N GLU A 9 10.62 -2.94 10.06
CA GLU A 9 12.04 -2.71 9.86
C GLU A 9 12.29 -1.23 9.54
N GLU A 10 12.91 -0.53 10.47
CA GLU A 10 13.12 0.91 10.35
C GLU A 10 13.86 1.31 9.07
N GLY A 11 14.89 0.55 8.70
CA GLY A 11 15.68 0.82 7.49
C GLY A 11 14.84 0.76 6.22
N ILE A 12 14.00 -0.26 6.10
CA ILE A 12 13.13 -0.44 4.95
C ILE A 12 12.03 0.61 4.95
N ARG A 13 11.45 0.88 6.13
CA ARG A 13 10.40 1.91 6.25
C ARG A 13 10.93 3.27 5.80
N LYS A 14 12.11 3.65 6.26
CA LYS A 14 12.73 4.92 5.87
C LYS A 14 13.08 4.97 4.39
N LEU A 15 13.51 3.85 3.83
CA LEU A 15 13.78 3.77 2.40
C LEU A 15 12.52 3.99 1.58
N LEU A 16 11.42 3.35 1.95
CA LEU A 16 10.14 3.53 1.26
C LEU A 16 9.66 4.98 1.37
N VAL A 17 9.76 5.58 2.54
CA VAL A 17 9.42 6.99 2.73
C VAL A 17 10.23 7.87 1.78
N LYS A 18 11.52 7.61 1.67
CA LYS A 18 12.42 8.38 0.81
C LYS A 18 12.03 8.25 -0.66
N ILE A 19 11.76 7.01 -1.10
CA ILE A 19 11.37 6.76 -2.50
C ILE A 19 10.06 7.47 -2.83
N VAL A 20 9.07 7.31 -1.98
CA VAL A 20 7.74 7.91 -2.19
C VAL A 20 7.84 9.44 -2.18
N SER A 21 8.60 9.99 -1.24
CA SER A 21 8.71 11.44 -1.06
C SER A 21 9.40 12.16 -2.20
N LYS A 22 10.17 11.45 -3.02
CA LYS A 22 10.80 12.03 -4.21
C LYS A 22 9.82 12.31 -5.32
N ASN A 23 8.66 11.68 -5.30
CA ASN A 23 7.65 11.88 -6.33
C ASN A 23 6.59 12.86 -5.83
N GLU A 24 6.50 14.01 -6.50
CA GLU A 24 5.62 15.09 -6.10
C GLU A 24 4.13 14.74 -6.11
N SER A 25 3.77 13.68 -6.82
CA SER A 25 2.37 13.20 -6.86
C SER A 25 1.92 12.55 -5.56
N PHE A 26 2.85 12.23 -4.66
CA PHE A 26 2.57 11.47 -3.46
C PHE A 26 3.06 12.18 -2.20
N GLN A 27 2.33 12.01 -1.11
CA GLN A 27 2.69 12.55 0.19
C GLN A 27 2.57 11.44 1.24
N VAL A 28 3.63 11.18 1.97
CA VAL A 28 3.59 10.23 3.08
C VAL A 28 2.89 10.89 4.25
N VAL A 29 1.74 10.36 4.66
CA VAL A 29 0.93 10.93 5.73
C VAL A 29 1.03 10.14 7.03
N ALA A 30 1.53 8.90 6.98
CA ALA A 30 1.67 8.07 8.17
C ALA A 30 2.74 7.00 7.96
N GLU A 31 3.47 6.71 9.02
CA GLU A 31 4.43 5.61 9.10
C GLU A 31 4.04 4.78 10.31
N CYS A 32 3.86 3.49 10.10
CA CYS A 32 3.44 2.57 11.16
C CYS A 32 4.39 1.39 11.22
N ALA A 33 4.73 0.97 12.43
CA ALA A 33 5.57 -0.21 12.65
C ALA A 33 4.73 -1.47 12.92
N GLY A 34 3.42 -1.34 13.00
CA GLY A 34 2.53 -2.47 13.28
C GLY A 34 1.13 -2.28 12.70
N PHE A 35 0.39 -3.38 12.64
CA PHE A 35 -0.94 -3.38 12.03
C PHE A 35 -1.98 -2.69 12.90
N HIS A 36 -1.84 -2.76 14.20
CA HIS A 36 -2.75 -2.09 15.12
C HIS A 36 -2.70 -0.57 14.90
N ASP A 37 -1.50 -0.03 14.83
CA ASP A 37 -1.30 1.40 14.53
C ASP A 37 -1.80 1.75 13.13
N ALA A 38 -1.63 0.83 12.18
CA ALA A 38 -2.08 1.07 10.80
C ALA A 38 -3.58 1.28 10.73
N ILE A 39 -4.35 0.45 11.43
CA ILE A 39 -5.81 0.57 11.46
C ILE A 39 -6.23 1.91 12.10
N LYS A 40 -5.57 2.27 13.20
CA LYS A 40 -5.81 3.54 13.88
C LYS A 40 -5.48 4.73 12.98
N MET A 41 -4.29 4.71 12.37
CA MET A 41 -3.83 5.81 11.52
C MET A 41 -4.64 5.92 10.23
N TYR A 42 -5.13 4.79 9.72
CA TYR A 42 -6.02 4.82 8.56
C TYR A 42 -7.25 5.68 8.86
N SER A 43 -7.85 5.48 10.02
CA SER A 43 -9.04 6.23 10.44
C SER A 43 -8.75 7.73 10.51
N GLU A 44 -7.56 8.10 10.97
CA GLU A 44 -7.17 9.50 11.14
C GLU A 44 -6.74 10.19 9.84
N CYS A 45 -5.99 9.48 8.99
CA CYS A 45 -5.35 10.07 7.82
C CYS A 45 -6.04 9.73 6.50
N GLN A 46 -6.78 8.65 6.43
CA GLN A 46 -7.50 8.18 5.25
C GLN A 46 -6.61 8.20 3.99
N PRO A 47 -5.53 7.41 3.98
CA PRO A 47 -4.63 7.38 2.82
C PRO A 47 -5.29 6.77 1.60
N ASP A 48 -4.78 7.11 0.43
CA ASP A 48 -5.22 6.56 -0.85
C ASP A 48 -4.45 5.28 -1.19
N ILE A 49 -3.24 5.17 -0.66
CA ILE A 49 -2.30 4.09 -0.97
C ILE A 49 -1.65 3.62 0.32
N ILE A 50 -1.51 2.31 0.48
CA ILE A 50 -0.78 1.74 1.60
C ILE A 50 0.30 0.79 1.07
N PHE A 51 1.54 1.01 1.50
CA PHE A 51 2.62 0.03 1.36
C PHE A 51 2.68 -0.75 2.66
N MET A 52 2.59 -2.07 2.60
CA MET A 52 2.40 -2.89 3.79
C MET A 52 3.18 -4.20 3.71
N ASP A 53 3.94 -4.51 4.76
CA ASP A 53 4.50 -5.84 4.92
C ASP A 53 3.41 -6.79 5.44
N ILE A 54 3.51 -8.06 5.11
CA ILE A 54 2.53 -9.06 5.53
C ILE A 54 2.85 -9.61 6.91
N GLU A 55 4.11 -9.90 7.19
CA GLU A 55 4.50 -10.43 8.49
C GLU A 55 5.33 -9.40 9.26
N ILE A 56 4.70 -8.81 10.25
CA ILE A 56 5.33 -7.85 11.14
C ILE A 56 5.39 -8.46 12.54
N LYS A 57 6.54 -8.35 13.17
CA LYS A 57 6.76 -8.87 14.52
C LYS A 57 6.25 -7.88 15.56
N GLU A 58 4.93 -7.85 15.69
CA GLU A 58 4.26 -7.01 16.67
C GLU A 58 4.13 -7.71 17.97
N ASN A 59 4.52 -7.71 18.98
CA ASN A 59 4.25 -8.47 20.21
C ASN A 59 4.82 -9.88 20.18
N GLU A 60 6.14 -9.96 20.16
CA GLU A 60 6.81 -11.26 20.33
C GLU A 60 6.42 -11.94 21.66
N ALA A 61 5.91 -11.15 22.62
CA ALA A 61 5.46 -11.65 23.90
C ALA A 61 4.01 -12.15 23.90
N ASP A 62 3.29 -12.00 22.81
CA ASP A 62 1.90 -12.45 22.72
C ASP A 62 1.87 -13.96 22.49
N GLU A 63 1.43 -14.69 23.47
CA GLU A 63 1.37 -16.15 23.44
C GLU A 63 0.27 -16.66 22.50
N ASN A 64 -0.68 -15.81 22.11
CA ASN A 64 -1.79 -16.17 21.22
C ASN A 64 -1.45 -15.87 19.77
N ALA A 65 -0.50 -16.62 19.22
CA ALA A 65 -0.08 -16.45 17.82
C ALA A 65 -1.24 -16.65 16.83
N SER A 66 -2.27 -17.39 17.23
CA SER A 66 -3.46 -17.60 16.39
C SER A 66 -4.33 -16.37 16.23
N ASP A 67 -4.20 -15.40 17.15
CA ASP A 67 -4.97 -14.16 17.11
C ASP A 67 -4.22 -13.02 16.43
N ARG A 68 -3.03 -13.30 15.92
CA ARG A 68 -2.23 -12.29 15.23
C ARG A 68 -2.83 -11.97 13.87
N VAL A 69 -3.13 -10.69 13.68
CA VAL A 69 -3.53 -10.17 12.38
C VAL A 69 -2.27 -10.02 11.55
N ASN A 70 -2.22 -10.66 10.38
CA ASN A 70 -1.13 -10.40 9.43
C ASN A 70 -1.54 -9.30 8.45
N GLY A 71 -0.62 -8.91 7.56
CA GLY A 71 -0.87 -7.84 6.60
C GLY A 71 -2.04 -8.11 5.67
N VAL A 72 -2.26 -9.38 5.30
CA VAL A 72 -3.39 -9.73 4.42
C VAL A 72 -4.72 -9.46 5.15
N GLU A 73 -4.82 -9.86 6.41
CA GLU A 73 -6.03 -9.59 7.19
C GLU A 73 -6.24 -8.10 7.44
N CYS A 74 -5.18 -7.39 7.76
CA CYS A 74 -5.23 -5.92 7.91
C CYS A 74 -5.71 -5.27 6.62
N ALA A 75 -5.15 -5.67 5.50
CA ALA A 75 -5.54 -5.14 4.19
C ALA A 75 -6.99 -5.45 3.86
N ARG A 76 -7.46 -6.64 4.21
CA ARG A 76 -8.86 -7.03 4.01
C ARG A 76 -9.81 -6.12 4.80
N ILE A 77 -9.47 -5.87 6.07
CA ILE A 77 -10.27 -4.97 6.92
C ILE A 77 -10.34 -3.57 6.29
N LEU A 78 -9.19 -3.04 5.89
CA LEU A 78 -9.13 -1.69 5.32
C LEU A 78 -9.82 -1.60 3.96
N SER A 79 -9.67 -2.63 3.12
CA SER A 79 -10.32 -2.68 1.82
C SER A 79 -11.83 -2.79 1.92
N ASN A 80 -12.35 -3.41 2.97
CA ASN A 80 -13.78 -3.46 3.22
C ASN A 80 -14.33 -2.09 3.62
N ILE A 81 -13.49 -1.29 4.30
CA ILE A 81 -13.86 0.08 4.66
C ILE A 81 -13.83 0.98 3.42
N ASN A 82 -12.80 0.81 2.59
CA ASN A 82 -12.62 1.61 1.37
C ASN A 82 -12.17 0.72 0.21
N PRO A 83 -13.11 0.32 -0.67
CA PRO A 83 -12.76 -0.54 -1.81
C PRO A 83 -11.83 0.10 -2.83
N ASP A 84 -11.69 1.42 -2.82
CA ASP A 84 -10.81 2.14 -3.75
C ASP A 84 -9.38 2.25 -3.24
N LEU A 85 -9.12 1.80 -2.02
CA LEU A 85 -7.79 1.84 -1.43
C LEU A 85 -6.83 0.95 -2.22
N LYS A 86 -5.69 1.51 -2.60
CA LYS A 86 -4.65 0.76 -3.29
C LYS A 86 -3.67 0.19 -2.28
N ILE A 87 -3.59 -1.12 -2.22
CA ILE A 87 -2.69 -1.81 -1.30
C ILE A 87 -1.54 -2.41 -2.09
N ILE A 88 -0.33 -2.10 -1.67
CA ILE A 88 0.90 -2.64 -2.26
C ILE A 88 1.62 -3.39 -1.16
N PHE A 89 1.71 -4.70 -1.29
CA PHE A 89 2.47 -5.49 -0.34
C PHE A 89 3.95 -5.42 -0.65
N VAL A 90 4.77 -5.25 0.37
CA VAL A 90 6.23 -5.27 0.28
C VAL A 90 6.71 -6.24 1.35
N THR A 91 7.06 -7.47 0.96
CA THR A 91 7.30 -8.54 1.92
C THR A 91 8.37 -9.51 1.43
N ALA A 92 9.04 -10.18 2.36
CA ALA A 92 9.97 -11.25 2.04
C ALA A 92 9.26 -12.56 1.67
N HIS A 93 7.95 -12.62 1.86
CA HIS A 93 7.16 -13.83 1.70
C HIS A 93 6.37 -13.84 0.41
N SER A 94 6.70 -14.75 -0.52
CA SER A 94 5.99 -14.86 -1.80
C SER A 94 4.75 -15.76 -1.73
N GLU A 95 4.60 -16.51 -0.64
CA GLU A 95 3.53 -17.48 -0.49
C GLU A 95 2.14 -16.86 -0.35
N TYR A 96 2.05 -15.56 -0.08
CA TYR A 96 0.78 -14.86 0.09
C TYR A 96 0.25 -14.19 -1.19
N MET A 97 0.88 -14.44 -2.33
CA MET A 97 0.46 -13.79 -3.58
C MET A 97 -0.99 -14.09 -3.96
N SER A 98 -1.43 -15.35 -3.78
CA SER A 98 -2.82 -15.70 -4.09
C SER A 98 -3.79 -15.01 -3.15
N ASN A 99 -3.43 -14.88 -1.86
CA ASN A 99 -4.25 -14.15 -0.90
C ASN A 99 -4.35 -12.67 -1.25
N ALA A 100 -3.24 -12.07 -1.69
CA ALA A 100 -3.21 -10.67 -2.12
C ALA A 100 -4.08 -10.46 -3.36
N PHE A 101 -4.05 -11.40 -4.29
CA PHE A 101 -4.89 -11.35 -5.48
C PHE A 101 -6.37 -11.36 -5.11
N ASP A 102 -6.76 -12.19 -4.13
CA ASP A 102 -8.15 -12.34 -3.72
C ASP A 102 -8.73 -11.05 -3.11
N ILE A 103 -7.89 -10.18 -2.57
CA ILE A 103 -8.34 -8.89 -2.02
C ILE A 103 -8.07 -7.73 -2.98
N TYR A 104 -7.72 -8.03 -4.22
CA TYR A 104 -7.46 -7.04 -5.27
C TYR A 104 -6.33 -6.08 -4.92
N ALA A 105 -5.24 -6.59 -4.33
CA ALA A 105 -4.06 -5.77 -4.07
C ALA A 105 -3.56 -5.16 -5.38
N TYR A 106 -3.12 -3.92 -5.34
CA TYR A 106 -2.65 -3.22 -6.52
C TYR A 106 -1.34 -3.83 -7.02
N ASP A 107 -0.43 -4.18 -6.11
CA ASP A 107 0.86 -4.75 -6.47
C ASP A 107 1.42 -5.58 -5.32
N TYR A 108 2.42 -6.41 -5.64
CA TYR A 108 3.07 -7.28 -4.68
C TYR A 108 4.57 -7.25 -4.97
N ILE A 109 5.33 -6.67 -4.05
CA ILE A 109 6.78 -6.50 -4.20
C ILE A 109 7.50 -7.42 -3.22
N VAL A 110 8.34 -8.30 -3.73
CA VAL A 110 9.08 -9.25 -2.89
C VAL A 110 10.44 -8.67 -2.52
N LYS A 111 10.78 -8.72 -1.24
CA LYS A 111 12.09 -8.32 -0.74
C LYS A 111 13.12 -9.40 -1.05
N PRO A 112 14.37 -9.05 -1.35
CA PRO A 112 14.85 -7.68 -1.52
C PRO A 112 14.39 -7.09 -2.84
N PHE A 113 14.18 -5.79 -2.86
CA PHE A 113 13.77 -5.08 -4.07
C PHE A 113 14.76 -3.95 -4.38
N ASP A 114 14.80 -3.52 -5.64
CA ASP A 114 15.54 -2.32 -5.98
C ASP A 114 14.59 -1.11 -6.02
N ILE A 115 15.18 0.08 -6.00
CA ILE A 115 14.42 1.34 -5.96
C ILE A 115 13.51 1.46 -7.18
N GLN A 116 14.00 1.04 -8.34
CA GLN A 116 13.23 1.13 -9.59
C GLN A 116 11.93 0.32 -9.54
N ARG A 117 11.93 -0.80 -8.80
CA ARG A 117 10.72 -1.61 -8.67
C ARG A 117 9.59 -0.84 -8.00
N VAL A 118 9.90 -0.10 -6.93
CA VAL A 118 8.92 0.71 -6.22
C VAL A 118 8.52 1.92 -7.06
N GLU A 119 9.51 2.58 -7.67
CA GLU A 119 9.25 3.74 -8.53
C GLU A 119 8.34 3.41 -9.71
N ARG A 120 8.50 2.22 -10.29
CA ARG A 120 7.64 1.76 -11.37
C ARG A 120 6.18 1.67 -10.94
N THR A 121 5.94 1.11 -9.76
CA THR A 121 4.59 1.02 -9.20
C THR A 121 3.99 2.41 -9.01
N LEU A 122 4.76 3.33 -8.44
CA LEU A 122 4.31 4.70 -8.23
C LEU A 122 3.99 5.41 -9.55
N ARG A 123 4.83 5.25 -10.55
CA ARG A 123 4.59 5.85 -11.87
C ARG A 123 3.29 5.33 -12.50
N ARG A 124 3.01 4.05 -12.36
CA ARG A 124 1.78 3.45 -12.90
C ARG A 124 0.55 4.01 -12.20
N ILE A 125 0.62 4.20 -10.89
CA ILE A 125 -0.48 4.79 -10.13
C ILE A 125 -0.71 6.24 -10.58
N ALA A 126 0.35 7.02 -10.69
CA ALA A 126 0.26 8.42 -11.10
C ALA A 126 -0.30 8.55 -12.52
N ALA A 127 0.16 7.70 -13.44
CA ALA A 127 -0.32 7.71 -14.82
C ALA A 127 -1.82 7.37 -14.91
N SER A 128 -2.28 6.40 -14.12
CA SER A 128 -3.70 6.04 -14.07
C SER A 128 -4.56 7.20 -13.58
N GLY A 129 -4.09 7.91 -12.55
CA GLY A 129 -4.77 9.08 -12.03
C GLY A 129 -4.87 10.19 -13.05
N GLU A 130 -3.78 10.47 -13.76
CA GLU A 130 -3.75 11.48 -14.83
C GLU A 130 -4.67 11.12 -15.97
N ASN A 131 -4.69 9.85 -16.38
CA ASN A 131 -5.57 9.38 -17.44
C ASN A 131 -7.04 9.55 -17.09
N VAL A 132 -7.41 9.22 -15.85
CA VAL A 132 -8.78 9.41 -15.36
C VAL A 132 -9.14 10.89 -15.38
N THR A 133 -8.26 11.74 -14.91
CA THR A 133 -8.46 13.20 -14.92
C THR A 133 -8.61 13.73 -16.33
N SER A 134 -7.77 13.26 -17.25
CA SER A 134 -7.83 13.66 -18.66
C SER A 134 -9.15 13.25 -19.30
N SER A 135 -9.61 12.04 -19.02
CA SER A 135 -10.89 11.55 -19.52
C SER A 135 -12.05 12.40 -19.02
N ASP A 136 -12.02 12.76 -17.76
CA ASP A 136 -13.05 13.62 -17.16
C ASP A 136 -13.04 15.01 -17.82
N ASN A 137 -11.86 15.54 -18.06
CA ASN A 137 -11.72 16.88 -18.66
C ASN A 137 -12.15 16.90 -20.12
N THR A 138 -11.89 15.84 -20.87
CA THR A 138 -12.26 15.80 -22.27
C THR A 138 -13.74 15.50 -22.47
N GLY A 139 -14.36 15.11 -21.42
CA GLY A 139 -15.78 14.81 -21.49
C GLY A 139 -16.11 13.70 -22.42
N LYS A 140 -15.22 13.44 -23.02
CA LYS A 140 -15.26 12.80 -24.03
C LYS A 140 -14.71 11.81 -24.55
N VAL A 141 -14.31 12.00 -24.14
CA VAL A 141 -13.90 11.52 -24.73
C VAL A 141 -13.73 10.65 -25.14
N LYS A 142 -13.69 10.68 -25.09
CA LYS A 142 -13.48 10.09 -25.67
C LYS A 142 -13.84 9.30 -25.99
N SER A 143 -14.36 9.58 -25.63
CA SER A 143 -14.75 8.94 -26.08
C SER A 143 -14.40 8.19 -26.68
N SER A 144 -14.04 8.31 -26.64
CA SER A 144 -13.64 7.72 -27.36
C SER A 144 -13.59 6.78 -27.50
N PRO A 145 -13.84 6.54 -27.61
CA PRO A 145 -13.90 5.50 -27.76
C PRO A 145 -13.32 4.65 -27.64
N GLY A 146 -13.41 4.72 -27.09
CA GLY A 146 -12.89 3.95 -27.37
C GLY A 146 -12.29 3.76 -27.02
#